data_658e9fe3be4e6b050dd00d5386f92b27
#
_entry.id   658e9fe3be4e6b050dd00d5386f92b27
#
_cell.length_a   1.000
_cell.length_b   1.000
_cell.length_c   1.000
_cell.angle_alpha   90.00
_cell.angle_beta   90.00
_cell.angle_gamma   90.00
#
_symmetry.space_group_name_H-M   'P 1'
#
loop_
_entity.id
_entity.type
_entity.pdbx_description
1 polymer ?
#
loop_
_entity_poly.entity_id
_entity_poly.type
_entity_poly.pdbx_seq_one_letter_code
_entity_poly.pdbx_strand_id
1 'polypeptide(L)'
;VVLAPTGIAAINAGGVTIHSFFQLPLSPYLPGTTFAGGEKKWFQFSKVKRNIIRTMDLLVIDEISMVRSDLLDAIDSVMRRYRKHDLPFGGVQLLMIGDLQQLAPVVTEHEESMLRQYYDTPFFFSSKALQQASYLTIELQTVYRQQDERFVALLNQIRENKASDETLAALNQRYIPDFQPPKGGDYIRLTTHNIPAQHINEQELGNLPSQVYSFTAEVEGNFPETSYPADFKLLLKKGAQIMFIKNDADHRFYNGMIGEVTAIDNQEIRVMGKDNGEEFILEKAEWSNSKYTLNEQTQEIEETVECTFRNYPVRLAWAFSIQKSQGLTFE
;
A
#
# COMPACT_ATOMS: atom_id res chain seq x y z
N VAL A 1 2.64 7.36 -15.76
CA VAL A 1 1.86 7.37 -14.51
C VAL A 1 2.17 6.11 -13.76
N VAL A 2 2.37 6.20 -12.43
CA VAL A 2 2.64 5.06 -11.54
C VAL A 2 1.45 4.87 -10.60
N LEU A 3 0.95 3.65 -10.55
CA LEU A 3 -0.22 3.27 -9.73
C LEU A 3 0.08 2.03 -8.90
N ALA A 4 -0.65 1.86 -7.78
CA ALA A 4 -0.64 0.63 -7.00
C ALA A 4 -2.02 0.34 -6.38
N PRO A 5 -2.31 -0.91 -5.96
CA PRO A 5 -3.60 -1.28 -5.39
C PRO A 5 -3.84 -0.70 -4.00
N THR A 6 -2.80 -0.48 -3.20
CA THR A 6 -2.89 0.01 -1.82
C THR A 6 -2.18 1.34 -1.64
N GLY A 7 -2.56 2.11 -0.61
CA GLY A 7 -1.93 3.40 -0.31
C GLY A 7 -0.44 3.27 0.02
N ILE A 8 -0.06 2.22 0.77
CA ILE A 8 1.35 1.98 1.14
C ILE A 8 2.18 1.66 -0.10
N ALA A 9 1.71 0.73 -0.94
CA ALA A 9 2.39 0.40 -2.20
C ALA A 9 2.50 1.62 -3.12
N ALA A 10 1.45 2.44 -3.21
CA ALA A 10 1.46 3.66 -4.01
C ALA A 10 2.51 4.66 -3.53
N ILE A 11 2.63 4.88 -2.22
CA ILE A 11 3.66 5.75 -1.63
C ILE A 11 5.06 5.21 -1.94
N ASN A 12 5.28 3.91 -1.75
CA ASN A 12 6.58 3.27 -2.01
C ASN A 12 6.99 3.36 -3.48
N ALA A 13 6.03 3.20 -4.40
CA ALA A 13 6.26 3.32 -5.84
C ALA A 13 6.37 4.77 -6.34
N GLY A 14 6.17 5.78 -5.48
CA GLY A 14 6.12 7.19 -5.87
C GLY A 14 4.92 7.53 -6.75
N GLY A 15 3.80 6.87 -6.53
CA GLY A 15 2.58 7.01 -7.32
C GLY A 15 1.32 7.24 -6.47
N VAL A 16 0.16 6.93 -7.05
CA VAL A 16 -1.15 7.04 -6.38
C VAL A 16 -1.92 5.72 -6.51
N THR A 17 -2.98 5.55 -5.70
CA THR A 17 -3.78 4.33 -5.79
C THR A 17 -4.61 4.28 -7.08
N ILE A 18 -4.81 3.06 -7.61
CA ILE A 18 -5.63 2.80 -8.81
C ILE A 18 -7.02 3.43 -8.66
N HIS A 19 -7.68 3.18 -7.52
CA HIS A 19 -9.04 3.70 -7.26
C HIS A 19 -9.08 5.23 -7.24
N SER A 20 -8.11 5.88 -6.64
CA SER A 20 -8.01 7.34 -6.62
C SER A 20 -7.73 7.91 -8.01
N PHE A 21 -6.79 7.32 -8.75
CA PHE A 21 -6.44 7.82 -10.07
C PHE A 21 -7.59 7.71 -11.05
N PHE A 22 -8.22 6.55 -11.17
CA PHE A 22 -9.31 6.30 -12.12
C PHE A 22 -10.70 6.61 -11.54
N GLN A 23 -10.78 7.06 -10.27
CA GLN A 23 -12.04 7.33 -9.57
C GLN A 23 -13.00 6.14 -9.61
N LEU A 24 -12.46 4.93 -9.45
CA LEU A 24 -13.23 3.69 -9.48
C LEU A 24 -13.88 3.44 -8.12
N PRO A 25 -15.11 2.90 -8.10
CA PRO A 25 -15.73 2.45 -6.86
C PRO A 25 -15.00 1.21 -6.31
N LEU A 26 -15.20 0.92 -5.04
CA LEU A 26 -14.65 -0.30 -4.42
C LEU A 26 -15.46 -1.56 -4.79
N SER A 27 -16.65 -1.39 -5.36
CA SER A 27 -17.49 -2.51 -5.84
C SER A 27 -16.88 -3.19 -7.07
N PRO A 28 -17.14 -4.49 -7.28
CA PRO A 28 -16.70 -5.20 -8.47
C PRO A 28 -17.17 -4.54 -9.77
N TYR A 29 -16.31 -4.58 -10.77
CA TYR A 29 -16.63 -4.20 -12.13
C TYR A 29 -17.05 -5.46 -12.91
N LEU A 30 -18.28 -5.48 -13.42
CA LEU A 30 -18.77 -6.60 -14.20
C LEU A 30 -18.91 -6.18 -15.67
N PRO A 31 -18.36 -6.95 -16.62
CA PRO A 31 -18.47 -6.65 -18.04
C PRO A 31 -19.94 -6.49 -18.50
N GLY A 32 -20.23 -5.44 -19.23
CA GLY A 32 -21.59 -5.14 -19.72
C GLY A 32 -22.55 -4.56 -18.69
N THR A 33 -22.10 -4.33 -17.45
CA THR A 33 -22.89 -3.64 -16.44
C THR A 33 -22.46 -2.17 -16.32
N THR A 34 -23.43 -1.30 -16.07
CA THR A 34 -23.15 0.08 -15.65
C THR A 34 -23.00 0.13 -14.15
N PHE A 35 -22.00 0.83 -13.64
CA PHE A 35 -21.90 1.07 -12.20
C PHE A 35 -23.20 1.66 -11.64
N ALA A 36 -23.56 1.29 -10.41
CA ALA A 36 -24.72 1.81 -9.72
C ALA A 36 -24.67 3.36 -9.71
N GLY A 37 -25.63 4.01 -10.36
CA GLY A 37 -25.67 5.45 -10.59
C GLY A 37 -25.44 5.90 -12.02
N GLY A 38 -25.17 4.97 -12.95
CA GLY A 38 -25.02 5.20 -14.40
C GLY A 38 -23.62 5.67 -14.78
N GLU A 39 -23.17 5.30 -15.99
CA GLU A 39 -21.82 5.64 -16.52
C GLU A 39 -21.51 7.14 -16.50
N LYS A 40 -22.51 7.99 -16.64
CA LYS A 40 -22.33 9.44 -16.66
C LYS A 40 -21.82 10.03 -15.34
N LYS A 41 -22.01 9.35 -14.21
CA LYS A 41 -21.65 9.87 -12.90
C LYS A 41 -20.22 9.50 -12.48
N TRP A 42 -19.72 8.33 -12.90
CA TRP A 42 -18.45 7.79 -12.44
C TRP A 42 -17.23 8.19 -13.28
N PHE A 43 -17.42 8.57 -14.55
CA PHE A 43 -16.30 8.89 -15.44
C PHE A 43 -16.26 10.37 -15.87
N GLN A 44 -16.77 11.29 -15.02
CA GLN A 44 -16.67 12.73 -15.27
C GLN A 44 -15.35 13.27 -14.75
N PHE A 45 -14.26 12.98 -15.46
CA PHE A 45 -12.97 13.55 -15.14
C PHE A 45 -12.89 15.03 -15.49
N SER A 46 -12.12 15.78 -14.68
CA SER A 46 -11.70 17.14 -15.01
C SER A 46 -10.99 17.17 -16.38
N LYS A 47 -10.94 18.33 -17.02
CA LYS A 47 -10.23 18.52 -18.29
C LYS A 47 -8.77 18.06 -18.19
N VAL A 48 -8.12 18.38 -17.07
CA VAL A 48 -6.72 18.02 -16.78
C VAL A 48 -6.56 16.50 -16.69
N LYS A 49 -7.38 15.83 -15.90
CA LYS A 49 -7.34 14.37 -15.75
C LYS A 49 -7.50 13.66 -17.10
N ARG A 50 -8.43 14.15 -17.92
CA ARG A 50 -8.61 13.65 -19.29
C ARG A 50 -7.37 13.86 -20.15
N ASN A 51 -6.71 15.00 -20.02
CA ASN A 51 -5.46 15.27 -20.74
C ASN A 51 -4.36 14.32 -20.30
N ILE A 52 -4.15 14.13 -18.99
CA ILE A 52 -3.17 13.16 -18.47
C ILE A 52 -3.43 11.77 -19.06
N ILE A 53 -4.67 11.29 -19.03
CA ILE A 53 -5.01 9.98 -19.61
C ILE A 53 -4.73 9.96 -21.13
N ARG A 54 -5.00 11.04 -21.85
CA ARG A 54 -4.80 11.12 -23.31
C ARG A 54 -3.34 11.18 -23.72
N THR A 55 -2.49 11.82 -22.93
CA THR A 55 -1.06 12.04 -23.24
C THR A 55 -0.14 11.01 -22.58
N MET A 56 -0.67 10.13 -21.74
CA MET A 56 0.10 9.10 -21.07
C MET A 56 0.72 8.13 -22.06
N ASP A 57 2.05 7.95 -22.02
CA ASP A 57 2.77 6.98 -22.85
C ASP A 57 2.99 5.65 -22.14
N LEU A 58 3.16 5.69 -20.82
CA LEU A 58 3.41 4.53 -19.98
C LEU A 58 2.51 4.55 -18.73
N LEU A 59 1.82 3.44 -18.49
CA LEU A 59 1.11 3.14 -17.25
C LEU A 59 1.86 2.05 -16.49
N VAL A 60 2.39 2.38 -15.33
CA VAL A 60 3.03 1.42 -14.41
C VAL A 60 2.03 1.03 -13.35
N ILE A 61 1.85 -0.27 -13.13
CA ILE A 61 1.04 -0.81 -12.03
C ILE A 61 1.98 -1.68 -11.18
N ASP A 62 2.31 -1.17 -10.01
CA ASP A 62 3.08 -1.89 -9.01
C ASP A 62 2.18 -2.79 -8.15
N GLU A 63 2.74 -3.85 -7.56
CA GLU A 63 2.02 -4.86 -6.79
C GLU A 63 0.82 -5.45 -7.55
N ILE A 64 1.03 -5.78 -8.83
CA ILE A 64 -0.03 -6.28 -9.72
C ILE A 64 -0.67 -7.59 -9.21
N SER A 65 0.04 -8.38 -8.41
CA SER A 65 -0.47 -9.61 -7.79
C SER A 65 -1.72 -9.38 -6.95
N MET A 66 -1.89 -8.19 -6.36
CA MET A 66 -3.05 -7.79 -5.57
C MET A 66 -4.18 -7.17 -6.40
N VAL A 67 -3.98 -6.97 -7.69
CA VAL A 67 -4.98 -6.37 -8.58
C VAL A 67 -5.92 -7.44 -9.11
N ARG A 68 -7.24 -7.23 -8.90
CA ARG A 68 -8.25 -8.15 -9.40
C ARG A 68 -8.42 -8.00 -10.92
N SER A 69 -8.84 -9.10 -11.56
CA SER A 69 -9.14 -9.15 -12.99
C SER A 69 -10.16 -8.10 -13.44
N ASP A 70 -11.23 -7.94 -12.67
CA ASP A 70 -12.28 -6.94 -12.94
C ASP A 70 -11.78 -5.50 -12.78
N LEU A 71 -10.88 -5.26 -11.81
CA LEU A 71 -10.28 -3.94 -11.62
C LEU A 71 -9.39 -3.56 -12.81
N LEU A 72 -8.65 -4.52 -13.37
CA LEU A 72 -7.83 -4.30 -14.56
C LEU A 72 -8.70 -4.03 -15.80
N ASP A 73 -9.84 -4.71 -15.93
CA ASP A 73 -10.82 -4.43 -16.99
C ASP A 73 -11.52 -3.07 -16.81
N ALA A 74 -11.75 -2.64 -15.56
CA ALA A 74 -12.25 -1.31 -15.29
C ALA A 74 -11.26 -0.22 -15.72
N ILE A 75 -9.95 -0.43 -15.48
CA ILE A 75 -8.89 0.45 -15.99
C ILE A 75 -8.94 0.50 -17.53
N ASP A 76 -8.99 -0.66 -18.18
CA ASP A 76 -9.10 -0.74 -19.64
C ASP A 76 -10.31 0.04 -20.19
N SER A 77 -11.48 -0.14 -19.56
CA SER A 77 -12.71 0.55 -19.94
C SER A 77 -12.54 2.08 -19.92
N VAL A 78 -11.93 2.61 -18.85
CA VAL A 78 -11.63 4.04 -18.74
C VAL A 78 -10.62 4.48 -19.79
N MET A 79 -9.55 3.71 -20.00
CA MET A 79 -8.49 4.05 -20.95
C MET A 79 -9.02 4.08 -22.39
N ARG A 80 -9.80 3.08 -22.80
CA ARG A 80 -10.46 3.04 -24.12
C ARG A 80 -11.41 4.22 -24.34
N ARG A 81 -12.15 4.62 -23.32
CA ARG A 81 -13.08 5.76 -23.42
C ARG A 81 -12.41 7.08 -23.78
N TYR A 82 -11.19 7.31 -23.27
CA TYR A 82 -10.49 8.59 -23.45
C TYR A 82 -9.36 8.55 -24.48
N ARG A 83 -9.02 7.38 -25.01
CA ARG A 83 -7.95 7.15 -25.99
C ARG A 83 -8.45 6.35 -27.21
N LYS A 84 -7.65 5.35 -27.66
CA LYS A 84 -8.00 4.46 -28.76
C LYS A 84 -8.95 3.37 -28.26
N HIS A 85 -10.17 3.44 -28.64
CA HIS A 85 -11.21 2.60 -28.08
C HIS A 85 -11.19 1.15 -28.58
N ASP A 86 -10.55 0.91 -29.68
CA ASP A 86 -10.34 -0.39 -30.33
C ASP A 86 -9.11 -1.17 -29.83
N LEU A 87 -8.23 -0.50 -29.07
CA LEU A 87 -7.02 -1.13 -28.54
C LEU A 87 -7.10 -1.38 -27.02
N PRO A 88 -6.58 -2.52 -26.52
CA PRO A 88 -6.43 -2.76 -25.09
C PRO A 88 -5.71 -1.60 -24.41
N PHE A 89 -6.20 -1.19 -23.24
CA PHE A 89 -5.71 -0.07 -22.46
C PHE A 89 -5.56 1.24 -23.27
N GLY A 90 -6.42 1.43 -24.28
CA GLY A 90 -6.36 2.61 -25.14
C GLY A 90 -5.05 2.73 -25.95
N GLY A 91 -4.31 1.65 -26.11
CA GLY A 91 -3.01 1.61 -26.81
C GLY A 91 -1.85 2.23 -26.03
N VAL A 92 -1.96 2.36 -24.69
CA VAL A 92 -0.88 2.77 -23.79
C VAL A 92 0.03 1.58 -23.51
N GLN A 93 1.34 1.83 -23.40
CA GLN A 93 2.26 0.82 -22.92
C GLN A 93 1.97 0.56 -21.42
N LEU A 94 1.78 -0.72 -21.07
CA LEU A 94 1.52 -1.17 -19.71
C LEU A 94 2.77 -1.87 -19.15
N LEU A 95 3.23 -1.46 -17.99
CA LEU A 95 4.25 -2.14 -17.20
C LEU A 95 3.63 -2.61 -15.90
N MET A 96 3.55 -3.92 -15.72
CA MET A 96 3.02 -4.57 -14.52
C MET A 96 4.18 -5.15 -13.72
N ILE A 97 4.31 -4.79 -12.46
CA ILE A 97 5.36 -5.25 -11.55
C ILE A 97 4.70 -5.97 -10.37
N GLY A 98 5.19 -7.13 -9.98
CA GLY A 98 4.65 -7.85 -8.83
C GLY A 98 5.17 -9.28 -8.71
N ASP A 99 4.72 -9.95 -7.69
CA ASP A 99 5.09 -11.31 -7.36
C ASP A 99 3.84 -12.15 -7.04
N LEU A 100 3.52 -13.12 -7.90
CA LEU A 100 2.35 -13.98 -7.75
C LEU A 100 2.42 -14.92 -6.52
N GLN A 101 3.58 -15.05 -5.90
CA GLN A 101 3.76 -15.84 -4.68
C GLN A 101 3.56 -15.00 -3.40
N GLN A 102 3.40 -13.67 -3.56
CA GLN A 102 3.03 -12.77 -2.47
C GLN A 102 1.50 -12.71 -2.32
N LEU A 103 0.98 -11.62 -1.77
CA LEU A 103 -0.45 -11.52 -1.49
C LEU A 103 -1.30 -11.55 -2.76
N ALA A 104 -2.33 -12.38 -2.72
CA ALA A 104 -3.36 -12.46 -3.74
C ALA A 104 -4.34 -11.28 -3.65
N PRO A 105 -5.15 -11.04 -4.69
CA PRO A 105 -6.25 -10.09 -4.62
C PRO A 105 -7.23 -10.46 -3.50
N VAL A 106 -7.70 -9.45 -2.76
CA VAL A 106 -8.72 -9.67 -1.73
C VAL A 106 -10.08 -9.72 -2.40
N VAL A 107 -10.80 -10.83 -2.18
CA VAL A 107 -12.14 -11.06 -2.72
C VAL A 107 -12.99 -11.66 -1.60
N THR A 108 -14.17 -11.08 -1.35
CA THR A 108 -15.13 -11.67 -0.42
C THR A 108 -15.87 -12.84 -1.10
N GLU A 109 -16.43 -13.77 -0.33
CA GLU A 109 -17.20 -14.90 -0.87
C GLU A 109 -18.34 -14.44 -1.81
N HIS A 110 -18.98 -13.34 -1.46
CA HIS A 110 -20.05 -12.76 -2.27
C HIS A 110 -19.53 -12.22 -3.60
N GLU A 111 -18.42 -11.49 -3.58
CA GLU A 111 -17.78 -10.96 -4.80
C GLU A 111 -17.25 -12.10 -5.67
N GLU A 112 -16.67 -13.13 -5.07
CA GLU A 112 -16.13 -14.29 -5.79
C GLU A 112 -17.23 -14.99 -6.60
N SER A 113 -18.42 -15.18 -6.00
CA SER A 113 -19.56 -15.80 -6.70
C SER A 113 -20.01 -15.00 -7.93
N MET A 114 -19.93 -13.67 -7.88
CA MET A 114 -20.24 -12.81 -9.01
C MET A 114 -19.12 -12.83 -10.06
N LEU A 115 -17.87 -12.73 -9.65
CA LEU A 115 -16.71 -12.64 -10.55
C LEU A 115 -16.47 -13.94 -11.31
N ARG A 116 -16.72 -15.10 -10.71
CA ARG A 116 -16.59 -16.43 -11.37
C ARG A 116 -17.48 -16.61 -12.61
N GLN A 117 -18.51 -15.82 -12.75
CA GLN A 117 -19.35 -15.83 -13.96
C GLN A 117 -18.66 -15.21 -15.18
N TYR A 118 -17.64 -14.38 -14.95
CA TYR A 118 -16.95 -13.61 -15.98
C TYR A 118 -15.47 -13.94 -16.10
N TYR A 119 -14.83 -14.38 -15.02
CA TYR A 119 -13.38 -14.56 -14.91
C TYR A 119 -13.05 -15.94 -14.35
N ASP A 120 -12.06 -16.61 -14.92
CA ASP A 120 -11.59 -17.92 -14.48
C ASP A 120 -10.96 -17.87 -13.08
N THR A 121 -10.26 -16.77 -12.79
CA THR A 121 -9.64 -16.50 -11.48
C THR A 121 -9.77 -15.01 -11.12
N PRO A 122 -9.66 -14.64 -9.85
CA PRO A 122 -9.66 -13.24 -9.45
C PRO A 122 -8.35 -12.50 -9.82
N PHE A 123 -7.29 -13.19 -10.22
CA PHE A 123 -6.01 -12.59 -10.54
C PHE A 123 -6.04 -11.77 -11.83
N PHE A 124 -5.22 -10.75 -11.90
CA PHE A 124 -5.13 -9.80 -13.01
C PHE A 124 -5.01 -10.46 -14.39
N PHE A 125 -4.32 -11.61 -14.50
CA PHE A 125 -4.12 -12.30 -15.77
C PHE A 125 -5.40 -12.93 -16.35
N SER A 126 -6.50 -13.02 -15.57
CA SER A 126 -7.83 -13.38 -16.06
C SER A 126 -8.60 -12.20 -16.65
N SER A 127 -8.06 -10.98 -16.63
CA SER A 127 -8.64 -9.78 -17.27
C SER A 127 -8.90 -10.04 -18.75
N LYS A 128 -10.10 -9.68 -19.23
CA LYS A 128 -10.47 -9.81 -20.63
C LYS A 128 -9.68 -8.87 -21.54
N ALA A 129 -9.35 -7.70 -21.03
CA ALA A 129 -8.51 -6.74 -21.73
C ALA A 129 -7.08 -7.25 -21.91
N LEU A 130 -6.49 -7.85 -20.83
CA LEU A 130 -5.14 -8.37 -20.90
C LEU A 130 -5.04 -9.59 -21.84
N GLN A 131 -6.07 -10.44 -21.90
CA GLN A 131 -6.16 -11.56 -22.85
C GLN A 131 -6.16 -11.12 -24.31
N GLN A 132 -6.54 -9.86 -24.60
CA GLN A 132 -6.50 -9.29 -25.96
C GLN A 132 -5.16 -8.59 -26.25
N ALA A 133 -4.31 -8.42 -25.27
CA ALA A 133 -3.02 -7.75 -25.40
C ALA A 133 -1.89 -8.76 -25.57
N SER A 134 -0.90 -8.41 -26.37
CA SER A 134 0.37 -9.14 -26.37
C SER A 134 1.29 -8.55 -25.33
N TYR A 135 1.86 -9.38 -24.48
CA TYR A 135 2.80 -8.93 -23.44
C TYR A 135 3.99 -9.90 -23.31
N LEU A 136 5.09 -9.38 -22.81
CA LEU A 136 6.30 -10.11 -22.49
C LEU A 136 6.42 -10.20 -20.97
N THR A 137 6.69 -11.40 -20.47
CA THR A 137 7.02 -11.63 -19.07
C THR A 137 8.52 -11.70 -18.87
N ILE A 138 9.03 -10.91 -17.95
CA ILE A 138 10.45 -10.91 -17.54
C ILE A 138 10.50 -11.33 -16.08
N GLU A 139 11.16 -12.43 -15.79
CA GLU A 139 11.37 -12.91 -14.43
C GLU A 139 12.71 -12.43 -13.89
N LEU A 140 12.68 -11.69 -12.77
CA LEU A 140 13.88 -11.27 -12.07
C LEU A 140 14.36 -12.42 -11.16
N GLN A 141 15.63 -12.83 -11.33
CA GLN A 141 16.18 -14.00 -10.64
C GLN A 141 17.07 -13.66 -9.45
N THR A 142 17.65 -12.45 -9.43
CA THR A 142 18.61 -12.06 -8.38
C THR A 142 17.89 -11.42 -7.21
N VAL A 143 18.10 -11.98 -6.01
CA VAL A 143 17.56 -11.46 -4.75
C VAL A 143 18.61 -10.52 -4.12
N TYR A 144 18.24 -9.26 -3.90
CA TYR A 144 19.10 -8.25 -3.25
C TYR A 144 18.68 -7.92 -1.83
N ARG A 145 17.42 -8.13 -1.48
CA ARG A 145 16.85 -7.76 -0.17
C ARG A 145 17.36 -8.63 0.96
N GLN A 146 17.52 -9.93 0.73
CA GLN A 146 17.94 -10.90 1.73
C GLN A 146 19.34 -11.43 1.40
N GLN A 147 20.24 -11.41 2.39
CA GLN A 147 21.64 -11.82 2.23
C GLN A 147 21.93 -13.25 2.74
N ASP A 148 21.04 -13.82 3.57
CA ASP A 148 21.19 -15.23 4.02
C ASP A 148 20.79 -16.16 2.86
N GLU A 149 21.81 -16.70 2.18
CA GLU A 149 21.63 -17.62 1.04
C GLU A 149 20.85 -18.88 1.41
N ARG A 150 21.02 -19.39 2.64
CA ARG A 150 20.27 -20.56 3.12
C ARG A 150 18.80 -20.23 3.28
N PHE A 151 18.48 -19.09 3.85
CA PHE A 151 17.10 -18.64 3.99
C PHE A 151 16.45 -18.38 2.64
N VAL A 152 17.17 -17.71 1.71
CA VAL A 152 16.71 -17.51 0.33
C VAL A 152 16.43 -18.85 -0.37
N ALA A 153 17.31 -19.84 -0.21
CA ALA A 153 17.10 -21.18 -0.79
C ALA A 153 15.84 -21.88 -0.23
N LEU A 154 15.59 -21.78 1.08
CA LEU A 154 14.37 -22.33 1.70
C LEU A 154 13.11 -21.63 1.18
N LEU A 155 13.12 -20.31 1.07
CA LEU A 155 11.99 -19.54 0.54
C LEU A 155 11.72 -19.86 -0.94
N ASN A 156 12.77 -20.01 -1.75
CA ASN A 156 12.63 -20.38 -3.16
C ASN A 156 12.04 -21.79 -3.33
N GLN A 157 12.39 -22.74 -2.47
CA GLN A 157 11.77 -24.07 -2.51
C GLN A 157 10.26 -24.02 -2.23
N ILE A 158 9.82 -23.16 -1.28
CA ILE A 158 8.39 -22.94 -1.05
C ILE A 158 7.75 -22.26 -2.26
N ARG A 159 8.38 -21.21 -2.77
CA ARG A 159 7.90 -20.42 -3.92
C ARG A 159 7.68 -21.31 -5.16
N GLU A 160 8.60 -22.24 -5.41
CA GLU A 160 8.55 -23.14 -6.55
C GLU A 160 7.71 -24.41 -6.31
N ASN A 161 7.07 -24.51 -5.13
CA ASN A 161 6.34 -25.71 -4.69
C ASN A 161 7.22 -26.98 -4.70
N LYS A 162 8.48 -26.82 -4.31
CA LYS A 162 9.50 -27.88 -4.21
C LYS A 162 9.95 -28.12 -2.76
N ALA A 163 9.16 -27.64 -1.80
CA ALA A 163 9.50 -27.82 -0.38
C ALA A 163 9.48 -29.30 -0.03
N SER A 164 10.62 -29.80 0.48
CA SER A 164 10.77 -31.16 1.04
C SER A 164 10.46 -31.16 2.54
N ASP A 165 10.40 -32.38 3.12
CA ASP A 165 10.27 -32.53 4.57
C ASP A 165 11.45 -31.87 5.31
N GLU A 166 12.65 -31.91 4.72
CA GLU A 166 13.83 -31.24 5.29
C GLU A 166 13.67 -29.71 5.25
N THR A 167 13.10 -29.15 4.18
CA THR A 167 12.79 -27.72 4.06
C THR A 167 11.81 -27.30 5.16
N LEU A 168 10.74 -28.06 5.33
CA LEU A 168 9.74 -27.81 6.36
C LEU A 168 10.32 -27.96 7.77
N ALA A 169 11.14 -29.00 7.99
CA ALA A 169 11.83 -29.20 9.27
C ALA A 169 12.79 -28.04 9.60
N ALA A 170 13.53 -27.52 8.60
CA ALA A 170 14.42 -26.38 8.79
C ALA A 170 13.66 -25.11 9.15
N LEU A 171 12.53 -24.83 8.53
CA LEU A 171 11.66 -23.68 8.85
C LEU A 171 11.01 -23.86 10.23
N ASN A 172 10.53 -25.07 10.54
CA ASN A 172 9.89 -25.40 11.81
C ASN A 172 10.84 -25.31 13.02
N GLN A 173 12.16 -25.29 12.81
CA GLN A 173 13.12 -24.99 13.88
C GLN A 173 12.91 -23.58 14.48
N ARG A 174 12.26 -22.68 13.75
CA ARG A 174 11.90 -21.33 14.25
C ARG A 174 10.54 -21.31 14.96
N TYR A 175 9.79 -22.40 14.94
CA TYR A 175 8.52 -22.50 15.65
C TYR A 175 8.77 -22.70 17.14
N ILE A 176 8.40 -21.72 17.95
CA ILE A 176 8.48 -21.77 19.40
C ILE A 176 7.05 -21.62 19.93
N PRO A 177 6.45 -22.69 20.48
CA PRO A 177 5.14 -22.59 21.09
C PRO A 177 5.11 -21.53 22.18
N ASP A 178 4.03 -20.76 22.25
CA ASP A 178 3.80 -19.73 23.29
C ASP A 178 4.92 -18.69 23.42
N PHE A 179 5.62 -18.42 22.30
CA PHE A 179 6.69 -17.43 22.29
C PHE A 179 6.20 -16.07 22.79
N GLN A 180 6.86 -15.57 23.83
CA GLN A 180 6.67 -14.22 24.34
C GLN A 180 7.92 -13.39 23.98
N PRO A 181 7.77 -12.31 23.20
CA PRO A 181 8.90 -11.44 22.90
C PRO A 181 9.52 -10.88 24.19
N PRO A 182 10.85 -10.81 24.27
CA PRO A 182 11.50 -10.12 25.38
C PRO A 182 11.01 -8.67 25.48
N LYS A 183 10.82 -8.16 26.69
CA LYS A 183 10.47 -6.76 26.90
C LYS A 183 11.58 -5.87 26.37
N GLY A 184 11.22 -4.90 25.52
CA GLY A 184 12.18 -4.02 24.84
C GLY A 184 12.94 -4.68 23.67
N GLY A 185 12.56 -5.89 23.27
CA GLY A 185 13.07 -6.53 22.05
C GLY A 185 12.41 -5.96 20.79
N ASP A 186 13.12 -6.05 19.66
CA ASP A 186 12.73 -5.49 18.37
C ASP A 186 11.75 -6.39 17.60
N TYR A 187 10.94 -7.15 18.33
CA TYR A 187 9.99 -8.07 17.74
C TYR A 187 8.73 -7.37 17.27
N ILE A 188 8.29 -7.75 16.08
CA ILE A 188 7.02 -7.31 15.49
C ILE A 188 6.17 -8.56 15.26
N ARG A 189 4.92 -8.53 15.70
CA ARG A 189 3.95 -9.59 15.45
C ARG A 189 3.22 -9.31 14.14
N LEU A 190 3.28 -10.25 13.21
CA LEU A 190 2.49 -10.21 11.99
C LEU A 190 1.17 -10.96 12.21
N THR A 191 0.07 -10.32 11.86
CA THR A 191 -1.29 -10.87 11.99
C THR A 191 -1.97 -10.93 10.63
N THR A 192 -2.95 -11.80 10.48
CA THR A 192 -3.73 -11.91 9.23
C THR A 192 -4.70 -10.75 9.03
N HIS A 193 -5.11 -10.06 10.12
CA HIS A 193 -6.12 -9.00 10.09
C HIS A 193 -5.69 -7.78 10.92
N ASN A 194 -6.28 -6.61 10.61
CA ASN A 194 -5.97 -5.36 11.32
C ASN A 194 -6.45 -5.37 12.79
N ILE A 195 -7.60 -5.97 13.10
CA ILE A 195 -8.19 -5.95 14.44
C ILE A 195 -7.27 -6.63 15.48
N PRO A 196 -6.74 -7.85 15.26
CA PRO A 196 -5.77 -8.44 16.18
C PRO A 196 -4.50 -7.58 16.35
N ALA A 197 -3.98 -6.99 15.27
CA ALA A 197 -2.81 -6.13 15.35
C ALA A 197 -3.10 -4.88 16.23
N GLN A 198 -4.26 -4.26 16.06
CA GLN A 198 -4.69 -3.12 16.85
C GLN A 198 -4.78 -3.49 18.34
N HIS A 199 -5.44 -4.60 18.67
CA HIS A 199 -5.54 -5.07 20.05
C HIS A 199 -4.18 -5.29 20.71
N ILE A 200 -3.23 -5.91 20.00
CA ILE A 200 -1.88 -6.10 20.51
C ILE A 200 -1.22 -4.74 20.77
N ASN A 201 -1.30 -3.81 19.83
CA ASN A 201 -0.71 -2.48 19.98
C ASN A 201 -1.32 -1.71 21.16
N GLU A 202 -2.64 -1.75 21.32
CA GLU A 202 -3.35 -1.11 22.45
C GLU A 202 -2.95 -1.74 23.77
N GLN A 203 -2.84 -3.06 23.84
CA GLN A 203 -2.44 -3.80 25.04
C GLN A 203 -0.99 -3.46 25.43
N GLU A 204 -0.05 -3.48 24.48
CA GLU A 204 1.37 -3.16 24.74
C GLU A 204 1.52 -1.68 25.13
N LEU A 205 0.81 -0.78 24.49
CA LEU A 205 0.77 0.62 24.92
C LEU A 205 0.19 0.77 26.33
N GLY A 206 -0.87 -0.01 26.67
CA GLY A 206 -1.48 -0.06 28.00
C GLY A 206 -0.48 -0.50 29.08
N ASN A 207 0.37 -1.47 28.76
CA ASN A 207 1.37 -2.04 29.67
C ASN A 207 2.51 -1.09 30.02
N LEU A 208 2.74 -0.03 29.23
CA LEU A 208 3.75 0.96 29.53
C LEU A 208 3.32 1.81 30.74
N PRO A 209 4.20 2.01 31.74
CA PRO A 209 3.87 2.70 32.98
C PRO A 209 3.76 4.22 32.83
N SER A 210 4.25 4.78 31.71
CA SER A 210 4.27 6.22 31.45
C SER A 210 2.89 6.79 31.09
N GLN A 211 2.75 8.09 31.25
CA GLN A 211 1.54 8.82 30.86
C GLN A 211 1.27 8.70 29.35
N VAL A 212 -0.01 8.58 28.99
CA VAL A 212 -0.43 8.62 27.58
C VAL A 212 -0.60 10.06 27.10
N TYR A 213 -0.10 10.33 25.90
CA TYR A 213 -0.30 11.57 25.18
C TYR A 213 -1.12 11.30 23.92
N SER A 214 -1.97 12.25 23.57
CA SER A 214 -2.88 12.13 22.42
C SER A 214 -2.65 13.28 21.46
N PHE A 215 -2.36 12.95 20.22
CA PHE A 215 -2.14 13.91 19.15
C PHE A 215 -3.20 13.72 18.08
N THR A 216 -4.00 14.76 17.85
CA THR A 216 -5.04 14.74 16.82
C THR A 216 -4.47 15.33 15.52
N ALA A 217 -4.78 14.69 14.40
CA ALA A 217 -4.41 15.19 13.09
C ALA A 217 -5.11 16.52 12.78
N GLU A 218 -4.39 17.40 12.09
CA GLU A 218 -4.94 18.60 11.47
C GLU A 218 -5.35 18.22 10.04
N VAL A 219 -6.63 18.40 9.70
CA VAL A 219 -7.16 18.06 8.38
C VAL A 219 -7.78 19.33 7.78
N GLU A 220 -7.31 19.71 6.62
CA GLU A 220 -7.86 20.81 5.84
C GLU A 220 -8.45 20.29 4.53
N GLY A 221 -9.55 20.90 4.11
CA GLY A 221 -10.29 20.47 2.93
C GLY A 221 -11.08 19.16 3.17
N ASN A 222 -11.46 18.50 2.09
CA ASN A 222 -12.29 17.29 2.14
C ASN A 222 -11.42 16.03 1.96
N PHE A 223 -10.60 15.71 2.98
CA PHE A 223 -9.78 14.50 2.99
C PHE A 223 -10.64 13.32 3.46
N PRO A 224 -10.87 12.28 2.63
CA PRO A 224 -11.69 11.13 3.03
C PRO A 224 -11.04 10.36 4.20
N GLU A 225 -11.80 10.07 5.27
CA GLU A 225 -11.29 9.34 6.44
C GLU A 225 -10.70 7.97 6.09
N THR A 226 -11.28 7.29 5.12
CA THR A 226 -10.81 5.98 4.63
C THR A 226 -9.43 6.05 3.95
N SER A 227 -8.97 7.25 3.61
CA SER A 227 -7.71 7.51 2.92
C SER A 227 -6.65 8.16 3.82
N TYR A 228 -6.91 8.28 5.12
CA TYR A 228 -5.94 8.87 6.05
C TYR A 228 -4.62 8.09 6.04
N PRO A 229 -3.49 8.78 5.81
CA PRO A 229 -2.18 8.15 5.74
C PRO A 229 -1.65 7.70 7.11
N ALA A 230 -2.12 8.34 8.17
CA ALA A 230 -1.78 8.05 9.57
C ALA A 230 -3.05 7.98 10.43
N ASP A 231 -2.89 7.59 11.68
CA ASP A 231 -4.01 7.58 12.63
C ASP A 231 -4.49 9.02 12.88
N PHE A 232 -5.81 9.25 12.79
CA PHE A 232 -6.39 10.57 13.07
C PHE A 232 -6.13 10.99 14.52
N LYS A 233 -6.23 10.03 15.43
CA LYS A 233 -5.90 10.20 16.85
C LYS A 233 -4.76 9.27 17.21
N LEU A 234 -3.55 9.79 17.22
CA LEU A 234 -2.35 9.05 17.59
C LEU A 234 -2.18 9.07 19.12
N LEU A 235 -2.11 7.90 19.73
CA LEU A 235 -1.83 7.73 21.15
C LEU A 235 -0.42 7.21 21.34
N LEU A 236 0.40 7.90 22.11
CA LEU A 236 1.78 7.53 22.40
C LEU A 236 2.08 7.62 23.89
N LYS A 237 3.09 6.84 24.31
CA LYS A 237 3.71 6.90 25.62
C LYS A 237 5.23 6.84 25.45
N LYS A 238 5.98 7.33 26.43
CA LYS A 238 7.42 7.04 26.51
C LYS A 238 7.64 5.53 26.57
N GLY A 239 8.59 5.02 25.78
CA GLY A 239 8.86 3.59 25.59
C GLY A 239 7.98 2.93 24.52
N ALA A 240 7.13 3.67 23.83
CA ALA A 240 6.31 3.10 22.76
C ALA A 240 7.18 2.73 21.56
N GLN A 241 7.02 1.49 21.08
CA GLN A 241 7.59 1.03 19.83
C GLN A 241 6.77 1.58 18.67
N ILE A 242 7.43 2.24 17.74
CA ILE A 242 6.81 2.90 16.60
C ILE A 242 7.45 2.47 15.29
N MET A 243 6.73 2.64 14.20
CA MET A 243 7.22 2.56 12.83
C MET A 243 6.98 3.88 12.14
N PHE A 244 7.99 4.36 11.44
CA PHE A 244 7.86 5.52 10.56
C PHE A 244 7.09 5.16 9.31
N ILE A 245 6.16 6.01 8.89
CA ILE A 245 5.27 5.79 7.73
C ILE A 245 5.49 6.78 6.59
N LYS A 246 6.61 7.49 6.65
CA LYS A 246 7.06 8.43 5.62
C LYS A 246 8.59 8.50 5.62
N ASN A 247 9.18 8.83 4.48
CA ASN A 247 10.61 9.16 4.41
C ASN A 247 10.84 10.59 4.94
N ASP A 248 11.88 10.77 5.70
CA ASP A 248 12.33 12.07 6.18
C ASP A 248 13.11 12.83 5.10
N ALA A 249 12.91 14.14 5.01
CA ALA A 249 13.65 14.97 4.06
C ALA A 249 15.15 15.03 4.35
N ASP A 250 15.52 14.96 5.63
CA ASP A 250 16.91 14.98 6.11
C ASP A 250 17.51 13.59 6.24
N HIS A 251 16.82 12.54 5.78
CA HIS A 251 17.24 11.14 5.81
C HIS A 251 17.51 10.56 7.21
N ARG A 252 16.96 11.14 8.27
CA ARG A 252 17.07 10.62 9.65
C ARG A 252 16.29 9.32 9.83
N PHE A 253 15.19 9.15 9.10
CA PHE A 253 14.37 7.94 9.07
C PHE A 253 13.75 7.71 7.69
N TYR A 254 13.32 6.48 7.46
CA TYR A 254 12.63 6.06 6.23
C TYR A 254 11.35 5.29 6.56
N ASN A 255 10.47 5.18 5.58
CA ASN A 255 9.22 4.45 5.70
C ASN A 255 9.48 2.96 6.00
N GLY A 256 8.93 2.47 7.10
CA GLY A 256 9.14 1.10 7.58
C GLY A 256 10.22 0.96 8.66
N MET A 257 11.07 1.97 8.89
CA MET A 257 12.05 1.97 9.97
C MET A 257 11.33 1.91 11.32
N ILE A 258 11.87 1.09 12.23
CA ILE A 258 11.37 0.96 13.60
C ILE A 258 12.10 1.94 14.51
N GLY A 259 11.38 2.47 15.48
CA GLY A 259 11.90 3.36 16.49
C GLY A 259 11.21 3.20 17.84
N GLU A 260 11.74 3.91 18.82
CA GLU A 260 11.18 3.98 20.18
C GLU A 260 11.01 5.43 20.61
N VAL A 261 9.91 5.73 21.30
CA VAL A 261 9.68 7.05 21.91
C VAL A 261 10.51 7.15 23.18
N THR A 262 11.58 7.94 23.15
CA THR A 262 12.51 8.12 24.30
C THR A 262 12.06 9.20 25.27
N ALA A 263 11.42 10.26 24.77
CA ALA A 263 10.80 11.31 25.58
C ALA A 263 9.56 11.86 24.87
N ILE A 264 8.58 12.29 25.65
CA ILE A 264 7.33 12.83 25.11
C ILE A 264 6.68 13.79 26.11
N ASP A 265 6.23 14.92 25.61
CA ASP A 265 5.35 15.85 26.29
C ASP A 265 4.31 16.42 25.31
N ASN A 266 3.61 17.48 25.69
CA ASN A 266 2.56 18.10 24.84
C ASN A 266 3.14 18.90 23.64
N GLN A 267 4.43 19.19 23.63
CA GLN A 267 5.08 20.06 22.64
C GLN A 267 6.08 19.31 21.79
N GLU A 268 6.76 18.31 22.36
CA GLU A 268 7.88 17.63 21.72
C GLU A 268 7.78 16.10 21.88
N ILE A 269 8.12 15.37 20.84
CA ILE A 269 8.31 13.93 20.85
C ILE A 269 9.73 13.67 20.42
N ARG A 270 10.51 12.97 21.25
CA ARG A 270 11.83 12.45 20.89
C ARG A 270 11.72 10.97 20.60
N VAL A 271 12.35 10.57 19.54
CA VAL A 271 12.36 9.18 19.08
C VAL A 271 13.80 8.76 18.78
N MET A 272 14.08 7.51 19.04
CA MET A 272 15.35 6.88 18.67
C MET A 272 15.07 5.87 17.56
N GLY A 273 15.74 6.00 16.44
CA GLY A 273 15.71 5.02 15.37
C GLY A 273 16.49 3.77 15.78
N LYS A 274 15.93 2.58 15.60
CA LYS A 274 16.59 1.34 16.03
C LYS A 274 17.72 0.94 15.10
N ASP A 275 17.63 1.22 13.81
CA ASP A 275 18.64 0.83 12.82
C ASP A 275 19.93 1.64 12.93
N ASN A 276 19.83 2.93 13.26
CA ASN A 276 20.96 3.85 13.32
C ASN A 276 21.33 4.28 14.76
N GLY A 277 20.46 4.03 15.75
CA GLY A 277 20.65 4.44 17.14
C GLY A 277 20.63 5.96 17.35
N GLU A 278 20.19 6.74 16.38
CA GLU A 278 20.12 8.18 16.45
C GLU A 278 18.84 8.65 17.13
N GLU A 279 18.99 9.57 18.09
CA GLU A 279 17.85 10.24 18.70
C GLU A 279 17.61 11.60 18.03
N PHE A 280 16.36 11.86 17.71
CA PHE A 280 15.94 13.13 17.10
C PHE A 280 14.53 13.54 17.55
N ILE A 281 14.20 14.83 17.34
CA ILE A 281 12.87 15.35 17.56
C ILE A 281 12.01 14.96 16.35
N LEU A 282 10.86 14.34 16.64
CA LEU A 282 9.89 13.97 15.64
C LEU A 282 9.00 15.18 15.30
N GLU A 283 9.01 15.56 14.05
CA GLU A 283 8.19 16.63 13.53
C GLU A 283 6.91 16.08 12.87
N LYS A 284 5.85 16.91 12.85
CA LYS A 284 4.64 16.57 12.10
C LYS A 284 4.96 16.59 10.61
N ALA A 285 4.49 15.58 9.90
CA ALA A 285 4.52 15.53 8.45
C ALA A 285 3.16 15.89 7.86
N GLU A 286 3.20 16.44 6.68
CA GLU A 286 2.03 16.77 5.90
C GLU A 286 1.91 15.84 4.70
N TRP A 287 0.69 15.36 4.46
CA TRP A 287 0.28 14.66 3.25
C TRP A 287 -0.76 15.51 2.55
N SER A 288 -0.53 15.79 1.30
CA SER A 288 -1.45 16.55 0.46
C SER A 288 -2.06 15.66 -0.60
N ASN A 289 -3.34 15.88 -0.86
CA ASN A 289 -3.97 15.37 -2.05
C ASN A 289 -4.16 16.54 -3.01
N SER A 290 -3.48 16.47 -4.14
CA SER A 290 -3.41 17.56 -5.10
C SER A 290 -4.30 17.28 -6.31
N LYS A 291 -4.95 18.32 -6.78
CA LYS A 291 -5.65 18.35 -8.05
C LYS A 291 -4.82 19.12 -9.06
N TYR A 292 -4.63 18.51 -10.19
CA TYR A 292 -3.98 19.19 -11.31
C TYR A 292 -5.03 19.95 -12.12
N THR A 293 -4.86 21.26 -12.24
CA THR A 293 -5.69 22.16 -13.07
C THR A 293 -4.86 22.72 -14.20
N LEU A 294 -5.47 22.88 -15.37
CA LEU A 294 -4.83 23.55 -16.48
C LEU A 294 -5.13 25.06 -16.36
N ASN A 295 -4.10 25.86 -16.23
CA ASN A 295 -4.25 27.30 -16.40
C ASN A 295 -4.54 27.60 -17.87
N GLU A 296 -5.75 28.09 -18.16
CA GLU A 296 -6.20 28.33 -19.55
C GLU A 296 -5.43 29.47 -20.22
N GLN A 297 -4.79 30.36 -19.44
CA GLN A 297 -4.02 31.48 -19.95
C GLN A 297 -2.58 31.09 -20.28
N THR A 298 -1.93 30.31 -19.40
CA THR A 298 -0.52 29.92 -19.57
C THR A 298 -0.36 28.57 -20.30
N GLN A 299 -1.45 27.77 -20.40
CA GLN A 299 -1.42 26.37 -20.89
C GLN A 299 -0.55 25.44 -20.01
N GLU A 300 -0.20 25.85 -18.80
CA GLU A 300 0.57 25.08 -17.84
C GLU A 300 -0.34 24.28 -16.91
N ILE A 301 0.14 23.13 -16.48
CA ILE A 301 -0.55 22.30 -15.46
C ILE A 301 -0.15 22.87 -14.10
N GLU A 302 -1.14 23.45 -13.40
CA GLU A 302 -0.98 23.90 -12.03
C GLU A 302 -1.44 22.82 -11.07
N GLU A 303 -0.62 22.55 -10.07
CA GLU A 303 -0.97 21.68 -8.96
C GLU A 303 -1.67 22.52 -7.87
N THR A 304 -2.91 22.18 -7.58
CA THR A 304 -3.68 22.80 -6.50
C THR A 304 -3.94 21.76 -5.42
N VAL A 305 -3.48 22.01 -4.21
CA VAL A 305 -3.75 21.16 -3.05
C VAL A 305 -5.24 21.27 -2.71
N GLU A 306 -5.99 20.16 -2.79
CA GLU A 306 -7.42 20.12 -2.45
C GLU A 306 -7.65 19.87 -0.97
N CYS A 307 -6.79 19.05 -0.36
CA CYS A 307 -6.87 18.75 1.06
C CYS A 307 -5.50 18.36 1.61
N THR A 308 -5.31 18.63 2.89
CA THR A 308 -4.11 18.24 3.62
C THR A 308 -4.45 17.44 4.86
N PHE A 309 -3.55 16.55 5.23
CA PHE A 309 -3.58 15.81 6.49
C PHE A 309 -2.21 15.97 7.15
N ARG A 310 -2.18 16.49 8.37
CA ARG A 310 -0.94 16.76 9.09
C ARG A 310 -0.95 16.08 10.44
N ASN A 311 -0.01 15.17 10.68
CA ASN A 311 0.20 14.49 11.95
C ASN A 311 1.64 13.98 12.03
N TYR A 312 2.01 13.38 13.15
CA TYR A 312 3.29 12.70 13.27
C TYR A 312 3.34 11.47 12.37
N PRO A 313 4.44 11.28 11.61
CA PRO A 313 4.56 10.23 10.60
C PRO A 313 4.94 8.88 11.20
N VAL A 314 4.23 8.45 12.24
CA VAL A 314 4.48 7.19 12.95
C VAL A 314 3.19 6.45 13.29
N ARG A 315 3.32 5.15 13.49
CA ARG A 315 2.29 4.26 14.05
C ARG A 315 2.89 3.40 15.14
N LEU A 316 2.05 2.87 16.05
CA LEU A 316 2.46 1.82 16.97
C LEU A 316 2.90 0.57 16.20
N ALA A 317 3.97 -0.07 16.65
CA ALA A 317 4.69 -1.07 15.87
C ALA A 317 4.98 -2.39 16.58
N TRP A 318 4.21 -2.78 17.59
CA TRP A 318 4.31 -4.13 18.16
C TRP A 318 3.63 -5.19 17.31
N ALA A 319 2.60 -4.77 16.52
CA ALA A 319 1.93 -5.67 15.60
C ALA A 319 1.43 -4.95 14.34
N PHE A 320 1.47 -5.66 13.18
CA PHE A 320 0.90 -5.25 11.91
C PHE A 320 0.13 -6.38 11.26
N SER A 321 -0.82 -6.05 10.40
CA SER A 321 -1.33 -7.03 9.46
C SER A 321 -0.33 -7.27 8.33
N ILE A 322 -0.30 -8.49 7.79
CA ILE A 322 0.59 -8.87 6.68
C ILE A 322 0.42 -7.96 5.46
N GLN A 323 -0.81 -7.47 5.18
CA GLN A 323 -1.03 -6.53 4.08
C GLN A 323 -0.30 -5.18 4.31
N LYS A 324 -0.19 -4.72 5.56
CA LYS A 324 0.51 -3.48 5.88
C LYS A 324 2.03 -3.66 5.97
N SER A 325 2.50 -4.90 6.12
CA SER A 325 3.93 -5.21 6.15
C SER A 325 4.51 -5.52 4.78
N GLN A 326 3.68 -5.62 3.74
CA GLN A 326 4.15 -5.87 2.38
C GLN A 326 5.07 -4.74 1.90
N GLY A 327 6.17 -5.13 1.27
CA GLY A 327 7.22 -4.17 0.85
C GLY A 327 8.16 -3.71 1.96
N LEU A 328 7.88 -4.02 3.24
CA LEU A 328 8.80 -3.75 4.34
C LEU A 328 9.87 -4.84 4.46
N THR A 329 11.02 -4.48 5.00
CA THR A 329 12.10 -5.43 5.33
C THR A 329 12.21 -5.53 6.84
N PHE A 330 12.22 -6.75 7.35
CA PHE A 330 12.47 -7.06 8.76
C PHE A 330 13.73 -7.92 8.86
N GLU A 331 14.50 -7.74 9.90
CA GLU A 331 15.69 -8.56 10.19
C GLU A 331 15.32 -9.91 10.80
#